data_cd72ee918a971c48d92db5afea5f8663
#
_entry.id   cd72ee918a971c48d92db5afea5f8663
#
_cell.length_a   1.000
_cell.length_b   1.000
_cell.length_c   1.000
_cell.angle_alpha   90.00
_cell.angle_beta   90.00
_cell.angle_gamma   90.00
#
_symmetry.space_group_name_H-M   'P 1'
#
loop_
_entity.id
_entity.type
_entity.pdbx_description
1 polymer ?
#
loop_
_entity_poly.entity_id
_entity_poly.type
_entity_poly.pdbx_seq_one_letter_code
_entity_poly.pdbx_strand_id
1 'polypeptide(L)'
;DVHVTFLRGTEEMAYTLTRANINVNRIDSMMLTDEIGYIYLYDFAGDCAEKFETTVNKMVENGTKGLIIDLRDNPGGWVNDAQSIADIFLDKGTLCYLQYKNGERYYYRTKDGKVEMQLVILVNENSASSSEILTGALRDRANATVVGKKTYGKGIVQSVVPLSDGSGM
;
A
#
# COMPACT_ATOMS: atom_id res chain seq x y z
N ASP A 1 24.18 3.24 -18.15
CA ASP A 1 24.59 4.43 -17.40
C ASP A 1 23.66 5.59 -17.72
N VAL A 2 23.54 6.53 -16.78
CA VAL A 2 22.81 7.79 -16.94
C VAL A 2 23.76 8.92 -16.59
N HIS A 3 23.88 9.89 -17.49
CA HIS A 3 24.68 11.09 -17.25
C HIS A 3 23.75 12.18 -16.71
N VAL A 4 24.09 12.73 -15.55
CA VAL A 4 23.27 13.75 -14.86
C VAL A 4 24.16 14.92 -14.48
N THR A 5 23.72 16.11 -14.81
CA THR A 5 24.39 17.35 -14.36
C THR A 5 23.48 18.09 -13.36
N PHE A 6 24.01 18.39 -12.21
CA PHE A 6 23.33 19.15 -11.16
C PHE A 6 23.97 20.54 -11.05
N LEU A 7 23.14 21.53 -10.75
CA LEU A 7 23.60 22.86 -10.36
C LEU A 7 23.53 23.00 -8.83
N ARG A 8 24.67 23.19 -8.20
CA ARG A 8 24.78 23.49 -6.75
C ARG A 8 25.23 24.91 -6.53
N GLY A 9 24.30 25.81 -6.31
CA GLY A 9 24.57 27.23 -6.35
C GLY A 9 24.92 27.69 -7.78
N THR A 10 26.17 28.08 -8.04
CA THR A 10 26.67 28.45 -9.38
C THR A 10 27.59 27.38 -9.99
N GLU A 11 27.85 26.29 -9.29
CA GLU A 11 28.77 25.23 -9.74
C GLU A 11 28.01 24.10 -10.41
N GLU A 12 28.43 23.73 -11.63
CA GLU A 12 27.93 22.55 -12.33
C GLU A 12 28.70 21.30 -11.90
N MET A 13 27.95 20.27 -11.51
CA MET A 13 28.51 18.98 -11.08
C MET A 13 27.94 17.87 -11.99
N ALA A 14 28.82 17.23 -12.78
CA ALA A 14 28.44 16.14 -13.64
C ALA A 14 28.76 14.77 -13.02
N TYR A 15 27.78 13.85 -13.09
CA TYR A 15 27.93 12.49 -12.61
C TYR A 15 27.50 11.48 -13.66
N THR A 16 28.20 10.36 -13.70
CA THR A 16 27.77 9.18 -14.43
C THR A 16 27.26 8.15 -13.42
N LEU A 17 25.97 7.85 -13.47
CA LEU A 17 25.29 6.89 -12.59
C LEU A 17 25.03 5.59 -13.32
N THR A 18 25.50 4.48 -12.77
CA THR A 18 25.16 3.16 -13.27
C THR A 18 23.84 2.70 -12.67
N ARG A 19 22.87 2.40 -13.53
CA ARG A 19 21.58 1.86 -13.08
C ARG A 19 21.77 0.48 -12.48
N ALA A 20 21.16 0.27 -11.31
CA ALA A 20 21.13 -1.00 -10.63
C ALA A 20 19.71 -1.27 -10.09
N ASN A 21 19.42 -2.53 -9.81
CA ASN A 21 18.21 -2.85 -9.06
C ASN A 21 18.41 -2.41 -7.60
N ILE A 22 17.57 -1.48 -7.15
CA ILE A 22 17.58 -1.00 -5.78
C ILE A 22 16.38 -1.61 -5.06
N ASN A 23 16.66 -2.39 -4.03
CA ASN A 23 15.62 -2.87 -3.13
C ASN A 23 15.29 -1.77 -2.12
N VAL A 24 14.16 -1.12 -2.33
CA VAL A 24 13.67 -0.05 -1.43
C VAL A 24 12.83 -0.71 -0.35
N ASN A 25 13.15 -0.43 0.93
CA ASN A 25 12.30 -0.88 2.02
C ASN A 25 10.96 -0.14 1.97
N ARG A 26 9.86 -0.91 1.91
CA ARG A 26 8.49 -0.38 1.79
C ARG A 26 7.68 -0.52 3.07
N ILE A 27 8.23 -1.15 4.07
CA ILE A 27 7.53 -1.49 5.29
C ILE A 27 8.49 -1.46 6.48
N ASP A 28 8.09 -0.79 7.56
CA ASP A 28 8.72 -0.91 8.86
C ASP A 28 7.75 -1.56 9.83
N SER A 29 8.26 -2.33 10.77
CA SER A 29 7.43 -3.01 11.75
C SER A 29 8.11 -3.12 13.11
N MET A 30 7.30 -3.10 14.16
CA MET A 30 7.75 -3.32 15.53
C MET A 30 6.62 -3.87 16.39
N MET A 31 6.96 -4.46 17.52
CA MET A 31 6.01 -4.70 18.59
C MET A 31 5.97 -3.50 19.52
N LEU A 32 4.78 -2.95 19.77
CA LEU A 32 4.58 -1.86 20.76
C LEU A 32 4.43 -2.41 22.18
N THR A 33 3.82 -3.59 22.27
CA THR A 33 3.71 -4.40 23.51
C THR A 33 3.81 -5.85 23.13
N ASP A 34 3.78 -6.76 24.08
CA ASP A 34 3.78 -8.22 23.80
C ASP A 34 2.58 -8.67 22.96
N GLU A 35 1.47 -7.88 22.94
CA GLU A 35 0.23 -8.25 22.26
C GLU A 35 -0.14 -7.31 21.09
N ILE A 36 0.57 -6.18 20.91
CA ILE A 36 0.21 -5.16 19.91
C ILE A 36 1.37 -4.93 18.94
N GLY A 37 1.12 -5.25 17.68
CA GLY A 37 2.01 -4.98 16.57
C GLY A 37 1.75 -3.60 15.94
N TYR A 38 2.77 -3.07 15.28
CA TYR A 38 2.70 -1.87 14.48
C TYR A 38 3.43 -2.11 13.16
N ILE A 39 2.78 -1.71 12.06
CA ILE A 39 3.33 -1.75 10.71
C ILE A 39 3.12 -0.38 10.06
N TYR A 40 4.22 0.24 9.63
CA TYR A 40 4.21 1.40 8.76
C TYR A 40 4.43 0.96 7.32
N LEU A 41 3.51 1.28 6.43
CA LEU A 41 3.58 0.97 5.00
C LEU A 41 3.80 2.26 4.22
N TYR A 42 4.96 2.38 3.56
CA TYR A 42 5.35 3.60 2.84
C TYR A 42 4.57 3.79 1.54
N ASP A 43 4.40 2.73 0.77
CA ASP A 43 3.60 2.70 -0.47
C ASP A 43 3.24 1.26 -0.85
N PHE A 44 2.39 1.11 -1.87
CA PHE A 44 1.97 -0.19 -2.40
C PHE A 44 2.77 -0.50 -3.67
N ALA A 45 4.00 -0.97 -3.51
CA ALA A 45 4.89 -1.33 -4.61
C ALA A 45 5.90 -2.43 -4.23
N GLY A 46 6.52 -3.01 -5.24
CA GLY A 46 7.58 -4.00 -5.08
C GLY A 46 7.11 -5.25 -4.35
N ASP A 47 7.77 -5.59 -3.26
CA ASP A 47 7.50 -6.77 -2.44
C ASP A 47 6.70 -6.45 -1.15
N CYS A 48 6.06 -5.27 -1.09
CA CYS A 48 5.41 -4.78 0.13
C CYS A 48 4.32 -5.74 0.65
N ALA A 49 3.50 -6.32 -0.23
CA ALA A 49 2.43 -7.22 0.16
C ALA A 49 2.96 -8.53 0.76
N GLU A 50 3.99 -9.14 0.15
CA GLU A 50 4.65 -10.34 0.65
C GLU A 50 5.32 -10.10 2.02
N LYS A 51 6.03 -8.98 2.14
CA LYS A 51 6.65 -8.60 3.42
C LYS A 51 5.62 -8.32 4.50
N PHE A 52 4.52 -7.68 4.14
CA PHE A 52 3.41 -7.40 5.06
C PHE A 52 2.81 -8.72 5.59
N GLU A 53 2.48 -9.65 4.70
CA GLU A 53 1.95 -10.97 5.06
C GLU A 53 2.94 -11.74 5.95
N THR A 54 4.21 -11.79 5.56
CA THR A 54 5.26 -12.45 6.36
C THR A 54 5.38 -11.84 7.76
N THR A 55 5.27 -10.51 7.86
CA THR A 55 5.34 -9.80 9.14
C THR A 55 4.13 -10.10 10.01
N VAL A 56 2.93 -10.06 9.44
CA VAL A 56 1.69 -10.39 10.17
C VAL A 56 1.72 -11.83 10.66
N ASN A 57 2.12 -12.78 9.82
CA ASN A 57 2.23 -14.20 10.22
C ASN A 57 3.17 -14.39 11.42
N LYS A 58 4.33 -13.74 11.41
CA LYS A 58 5.26 -13.75 12.57
C LYS A 58 4.64 -13.12 13.82
N MET A 59 3.88 -12.03 13.67
CA MET A 59 3.17 -11.42 14.79
C MET A 59 2.11 -12.35 15.37
N VAL A 60 1.35 -13.04 14.52
CA VAL A 60 0.35 -14.04 14.93
C VAL A 60 1.01 -15.21 15.68
N GLU A 61 2.11 -15.76 15.15
CA GLU A 61 2.87 -16.83 15.80
C GLU A 61 3.38 -16.42 17.19
N ASN A 62 3.68 -15.14 17.39
CA ASN A 62 4.11 -14.57 18.67
C ASN A 62 2.93 -14.15 19.59
N GLY A 63 1.69 -14.43 19.21
CA GLY A 63 0.52 -14.17 20.05
C GLY A 63 -0.03 -12.75 19.99
N THR A 64 0.30 -11.98 18.94
CA THR A 64 -0.24 -10.63 18.72
C THR A 64 -1.77 -10.68 18.59
N LYS A 65 -2.46 -9.82 19.33
CA LYS A 65 -3.93 -9.72 19.35
C LYS A 65 -4.46 -8.49 18.61
N GLY A 66 -3.63 -7.48 18.42
CA GLY A 66 -3.98 -6.24 17.75
C GLY A 66 -2.87 -5.71 16.87
N LEU A 67 -3.23 -5.07 15.76
CA LEU A 67 -2.31 -4.49 14.80
C LEU A 67 -2.70 -3.06 14.48
N ILE A 68 -1.73 -2.17 14.58
CA ILE A 68 -1.83 -0.81 14.05
C ILE A 68 -1.16 -0.79 12.67
N ILE A 69 -1.95 -0.44 11.66
CA ILE A 69 -1.48 -0.24 10.27
C ILE A 69 -1.39 1.26 10.04
N ASP A 70 -0.19 1.76 9.85
CA ASP A 70 0.02 3.19 9.61
C ASP A 70 0.18 3.46 8.10
N LEU A 71 -0.82 4.16 7.57
CA LEU A 71 -0.90 4.60 6.17
C LEU A 71 -0.77 6.12 6.04
N ARG A 72 -0.33 6.81 7.09
CA ARG A 72 -0.07 8.26 6.99
C ARG A 72 1.05 8.50 5.98
N ASP A 73 0.88 9.50 5.14
CA ASP A 73 1.81 9.87 4.07
C ASP A 73 2.01 8.80 2.98
N ASN A 74 1.17 7.76 2.96
CA ASN A 74 1.20 6.72 1.94
C ASN A 74 0.34 7.14 0.73
N PRO A 75 0.93 7.46 -0.43
CA PRO A 75 0.20 7.95 -1.60
C PRO A 75 -0.58 6.85 -2.35
N GLY A 76 -0.50 5.61 -1.89
CA GLY A 76 -1.05 4.44 -2.56
C GLY A 76 -0.02 3.69 -3.39
N GLY A 77 -0.45 3.16 -4.53
CA GLY A 77 0.34 2.35 -5.44
C GLY A 77 -0.51 1.29 -6.13
N TRP A 78 -0.02 0.08 -6.24
CA TRP A 78 -0.71 -1.01 -6.94
C TRP A 78 -1.96 -1.48 -6.17
N VAL A 79 -3.10 -1.52 -6.85
CA VAL A 79 -4.37 -2.02 -6.27
C VAL A 79 -4.25 -3.51 -5.90
N ASN A 80 -3.48 -4.28 -6.66
CA ASN A 80 -3.26 -5.70 -6.37
C ASN A 80 -2.53 -5.91 -5.03
N ASP A 81 -1.62 -5.03 -4.64
CA ASP A 81 -0.94 -5.11 -3.34
C ASP A 81 -1.92 -4.80 -2.20
N ALA A 82 -2.77 -3.77 -2.36
CA ALA A 82 -3.84 -3.51 -1.40
C ALA A 82 -4.83 -4.69 -1.29
N GLN A 83 -5.13 -5.35 -2.41
CA GLN A 83 -5.94 -6.56 -2.42
C GLN A 83 -5.26 -7.71 -1.66
N SER A 84 -3.97 -7.96 -1.90
CA SER A 84 -3.23 -9.02 -1.22
C SER A 84 -3.12 -8.78 0.29
N ILE A 85 -2.90 -7.53 0.70
CA ILE A 85 -2.89 -7.17 2.13
C ILE A 85 -4.29 -7.32 2.76
N ALA A 86 -5.33 -6.90 2.04
CA ALA A 86 -6.71 -7.08 2.50
C ALA A 86 -7.10 -8.57 2.63
N ASP A 87 -6.59 -9.42 1.74
CA ASP A 87 -6.81 -10.88 1.75
C ASP A 87 -6.33 -11.55 3.04
N ILE A 88 -5.41 -10.93 3.78
CA ILE A 88 -4.93 -11.47 5.06
C ILE A 88 -6.04 -11.46 6.12
N PHE A 89 -6.89 -10.43 6.11
CA PHE A 89 -7.85 -10.13 7.19
C PHE A 89 -9.31 -10.31 6.79
N LEU A 90 -9.62 -10.32 5.50
CA LEU A 90 -10.99 -10.29 5.00
C LEU A 90 -11.42 -11.62 4.41
N ASP A 91 -12.63 -12.03 4.72
CA ASP A 91 -13.30 -13.11 4.04
C ASP A 91 -13.53 -12.80 2.57
N LYS A 92 -13.94 -13.80 1.80
CA LYS A 92 -14.29 -13.65 0.40
C LYS A 92 -15.35 -12.58 0.18
N GLY A 93 -15.08 -11.66 -0.74
CA GLY A 93 -16.04 -10.59 -1.06
C GLY A 93 -15.45 -9.52 -1.98
N THR A 94 -16.20 -8.48 -2.23
CA THR A 94 -15.76 -7.35 -3.03
C THR A 94 -14.86 -6.44 -2.18
N LEU A 95 -13.63 -6.17 -2.67
CA LEU A 95 -12.73 -5.17 -2.12
C LEU A 95 -13.15 -3.77 -2.59
N CYS A 96 -13.16 -3.58 -3.90
CA CYS A 96 -13.61 -2.37 -4.57
C CYS A 96 -14.04 -2.70 -6.01
N TYR A 97 -14.54 -1.71 -6.73
CA TYR A 97 -14.77 -1.84 -8.16
C TYR A 97 -14.30 -0.60 -8.92
N LEU A 98 -13.87 -0.81 -10.16
CA LEU A 98 -13.66 0.25 -11.13
C LEU A 98 -14.92 0.40 -11.98
N GLN A 99 -15.39 1.61 -12.16
CA GLN A 99 -16.50 1.90 -13.09
C GLN A 99 -15.96 2.65 -14.29
N TYR A 100 -16.12 2.07 -15.46
CA TYR A 100 -15.75 2.69 -16.72
C TYR A 100 -16.80 3.69 -17.20
N LYS A 101 -16.44 4.56 -18.14
CA LYS A 101 -17.37 5.56 -18.72
C LYS A 101 -18.61 4.95 -19.37
N ASN A 102 -18.50 3.73 -19.91
CA ASN A 102 -19.60 2.98 -20.50
C ASN A 102 -20.54 2.33 -19.47
N GLY A 103 -20.25 2.50 -18.18
CA GLY A 103 -21.03 1.93 -17.07
C GLY A 103 -20.59 0.54 -16.65
N GLU A 104 -19.73 -0.13 -17.39
CA GLU A 104 -19.17 -1.44 -17.00
C GLU A 104 -18.38 -1.34 -15.71
N ARG A 105 -18.36 -2.42 -14.94
CA ARG A 105 -17.64 -2.52 -13.67
C ARG A 105 -16.68 -3.71 -13.67
N TYR A 106 -15.46 -3.44 -13.24
CA TYR A 106 -14.48 -4.47 -12.92
C TYR A 106 -14.32 -4.55 -11.40
N TYR A 107 -14.47 -5.75 -10.83
CA TYR A 107 -14.45 -5.95 -9.37
C TYR A 107 -13.13 -6.57 -8.92
N TYR A 108 -12.45 -5.92 -8.00
CA TYR A 108 -11.41 -6.53 -7.19
C TYR A 108 -12.07 -7.28 -6.04
N ARG A 109 -11.66 -8.52 -5.81
CA ARG A 109 -12.29 -9.39 -4.81
C ARG A 109 -11.26 -10.00 -3.90
N THR A 110 -11.57 -10.05 -2.61
CA THR A 110 -10.81 -10.81 -1.62
C THR A 110 -11.14 -12.30 -1.71
N LYS A 111 -10.17 -13.12 -1.31
CA LYS A 111 -10.31 -14.56 -1.05
C LYS A 111 -10.78 -14.76 0.39
N ASP A 112 -10.62 -15.97 0.93
CA ASP A 112 -10.91 -16.23 2.34
C ASP A 112 -9.67 -15.90 3.18
N GLY A 113 -9.67 -14.74 3.82
CA GLY A 113 -8.69 -14.34 4.83
C GLY A 113 -8.87 -15.12 6.12
N LYS A 114 -7.82 -15.20 6.94
CA LYS A 114 -7.80 -16.11 8.09
C LYS A 114 -7.30 -15.48 9.38
N VAL A 115 -6.75 -14.25 9.33
CA VAL A 115 -6.20 -13.62 10.52
C VAL A 115 -7.26 -12.77 11.20
N GLU A 116 -7.76 -13.27 12.32
CA GLU A 116 -8.65 -12.51 13.20
C GLU A 116 -7.82 -11.77 14.24
N MET A 117 -7.78 -10.44 14.13
CA MET A 117 -7.19 -9.58 15.14
C MET A 117 -7.84 -8.20 15.13
N GLN A 118 -7.68 -7.45 16.23
CA GLN A 118 -8.16 -6.09 16.28
C GLN A 118 -7.30 -5.17 15.42
N LEU A 119 -7.93 -4.40 14.53
CA LEU A 119 -7.23 -3.52 13.59
C LEU A 119 -7.48 -2.05 13.90
N VAL A 120 -6.40 -1.28 13.93
CA VAL A 120 -6.44 0.19 13.93
C VAL A 120 -5.67 0.68 12.71
N ILE A 121 -6.25 1.61 11.96
CA ILE A 121 -5.63 2.17 10.76
C ILE A 121 -5.39 3.66 10.99
N LEU A 122 -4.14 4.10 10.86
CA LEU A 122 -3.78 5.51 10.93
C LEU A 122 -3.73 6.10 9.53
N VAL A 123 -4.41 7.21 9.33
CA VAL A 123 -4.48 7.92 8.03
C VAL A 123 -4.33 9.43 8.21
N ASN A 124 -3.89 10.09 7.14
CA ASN A 124 -3.87 11.55 7.06
C ASN A 124 -4.25 12.05 5.66
N GLU A 125 -4.14 13.35 5.44
CA GLU A 125 -4.46 14.02 4.19
C GLU A 125 -3.62 13.58 2.99
N ASN A 126 -2.48 12.91 3.22
CA ASN A 126 -1.60 12.36 2.19
C ASN A 126 -1.86 10.86 1.92
N SER A 127 -2.70 10.21 2.73
CA SER A 127 -3.17 8.84 2.47
C SER A 127 -4.09 8.84 1.24
N ALA A 128 -3.70 8.14 0.16
CA ALA A 128 -4.42 8.23 -1.11
C ALA A 128 -4.56 6.89 -1.83
N SER A 129 -5.52 6.79 -2.77
CA SER A 129 -5.63 5.67 -3.72
C SER A 129 -5.72 4.30 -3.04
N SER A 130 -4.73 3.40 -3.24
CA SER A 130 -4.69 2.05 -2.63
C SER A 130 -4.75 2.07 -1.11
N SER A 131 -4.20 3.12 -0.45
CA SER A 131 -4.36 3.35 0.99
C SER A 131 -5.83 3.55 1.37
N GLU A 132 -6.58 4.29 0.56
CA GLU A 132 -7.99 4.54 0.79
C GLU A 132 -8.84 3.29 0.53
N ILE A 133 -8.47 2.49 -0.48
CA ILE A 133 -9.11 1.20 -0.78
C ILE A 133 -8.94 0.24 0.41
N LEU A 134 -7.70 0.07 0.89
CA LEU A 134 -7.41 -0.82 2.02
C LEU A 134 -8.12 -0.33 3.28
N THR A 135 -8.02 0.97 3.60
CA THR A 135 -8.67 1.58 4.76
C THR A 135 -10.18 1.36 4.74
N GLY A 136 -10.83 1.66 3.60
CA GLY A 136 -12.27 1.49 3.46
C GLY A 136 -12.71 0.03 3.61
N ALA A 137 -12.00 -0.89 2.96
CA ALA A 137 -12.31 -2.32 3.01
C ALA A 137 -12.16 -2.90 4.43
N LEU A 138 -11.06 -2.59 5.13
CA LEU A 138 -10.84 -3.08 6.50
C LEU A 138 -11.80 -2.44 7.50
N ARG A 139 -12.14 -1.15 7.34
CA ARG A 139 -13.16 -0.48 8.15
C ARG A 139 -14.53 -1.14 7.99
N ASP A 140 -14.95 -1.36 6.75
CA ASP A 140 -16.32 -1.76 6.44
C ASP A 140 -16.54 -3.28 6.62
N ARG A 141 -15.48 -4.09 6.56
CA ARG A 141 -15.59 -5.55 6.53
C ARG A 141 -14.84 -6.28 7.65
N ALA A 142 -13.82 -5.64 8.27
CA ALA A 142 -13.10 -6.18 9.42
C ALA A 142 -13.33 -5.35 10.69
N ASN A 143 -14.27 -4.40 10.68
CA ASN A 143 -14.54 -3.47 11.79
C ASN A 143 -13.29 -2.74 12.29
N ALA A 144 -12.33 -2.46 11.41
CA ALA A 144 -11.13 -1.74 11.77
C ALA A 144 -11.46 -0.32 12.24
N THR A 145 -10.84 0.12 13.32
CA THR A 145 -10.95 1.51 13.79
C THR A 145 -10.02 2.40 12.97
N VAL A 146 -10.57 3.42 12.33
CA VAL A 146 -9.79 4.41 11.57
C VAL A 146 -9.56 5.65 12.41
N VAL A 147 -8.30 6.06 12.54
CA VAL A 147 -7.86 7.20 13.34
C VAL A 147 -7.03 8.15 12.49
N GLY A 148 -7.28 9.43 12.60
CA GLY A 148 -6.48 10.46 11.93
C GLY A 148 -7.31 11.55 11.27
N LYS A 149 -6.86 12.01 10.09
CA LYS A 149 -7.50 13.07 9.33
C LYS A 149 -8.20 12.52 8.08
N LYS A 150 -9.02 13.37 7.46
CA LYS A 150 -9.60 13.08 6.15
C LYS A 150 -8.52 12.77 5.14
N THR A 151 -8.65 11.65 4.43
CA THR A 151 -7.74 11.21 3.37
C THR A 151 -7.86 12.08 2.12
N TYR A 152 -6.96 11.88 1.17
CA TYR A 152 -6.83 12.66 -0.05
C TYR A 152 -8.11 12.65 -0.91
N GLY A 153 -8.80 11.50 -1.04
CA GLY A 153 -10.02 11.36 -1.84
C GLY A 153 -9.73 11.07 -3.33
N LYS A 154 -8.68 10.30 -3.64
CA LYS A 154 -8.35 9.90 -5.02
C LYS A 154 -9.28 8.78 -5.50
N GLY A 155 -10.41 9.16 -6.10
CA GLY A 155 -11.41 8.23 -6.61
C GLY A 155 -11.20 7.78 -8.06
N ILE A 156 -9.98 7.84 -8.59
CA ILE A 156 -9.64 7.43 -9.96
C ILE A 156 -8.48 6.45 -9.98
N VAL A 157 -8.50 5.54 -10.96
CA VAL A 157 -7.41 4.59 -11.24
C VAL A 157 -6.88 4.84 -12.65
N GLN A 158 -5.56 4.75 -12.80
CA GLN A 158 -4.85 4.91 -14.06
C GLN A 158 -4.24 3.58 -14.47
N SER A 159 -4.27 3.26 -15.76
CA SER A 159 -3.58 2.12 -16.34
C SER A 159 -2.52 2.63 -17.29
N VAL A 160 -1.33 2.04 -17.20
CA VAL A 160 -0.27 2.33 -18.19
C VAL A 160 -0.57 1.55 -19.46
N VAL A 161 -0.68 2.26 -20.58
CA VAL A 161 -0.84 1.67 -21.91
C VAL A 161 0.53 1.66 -22.59
N PRO A 162 1.11 0.47 -22.88
CA PRO A 162 2.38 0.40 -23.58
C PRO A 162 2.23 0.89 -25.03
N LEU A 163 3.20 1.68 -25.49
CA LEU A 163 3.25 2.18 -26.85
C LEU A 163 4.24 1.36 -27.68
N SER A 164 4.15 1.48 -29.01
CA SER A 164 4.95 0.68 -29.96
C SER A 164 6.45 0.96 -29.92
N ASP A 165 6.86 2.11 -29.38
CA ASP A 165 8.27 2.51 -29.21
C ASP A 165 8.86 2.04 -27.86
N GLY A 166 8.09 1.30 -27.06
CA GLY A 166 8.48 0.83 -25.72
C GLY A 166 8.26 1.84 -24.60
N SER A 167 7.70 3.00 -24.89
CA SER A 167 7.23 3.95 -23.87
C SER A 167 5.83 3.57 -23.40
N GLY A 168 5.30 4.29 -22.37
CA GLY A 168 3.96 4.11 -21.83
C GLY A 168 3.24 5.44 -21.64
N MET A 169 1.94 5.41 -21.81
CA MET A 169 1.05 6.54 -21.57
C MET A 169 0.05 6.23 -20.47
#